data_356a4f6a23339f02378119ca4cfe92f4
#
_entry.id   356a4f6a23339f02378119ca4cfe92f4
#
_cell.length_a   1.000
_cell.length_b   1.000
_cell.length_c   1.000
_cell.angle_alpha   90.00
_cell.angle_beta   90.00
_cell.angle_gamma   90.00
#
_symmetry.space_group_name_H-M   'P 1'
#
loop_
_entity.id
_entity.type
_entity.pdbx_description
1 polymer ?
#
loop_
_entity_poly.entity_id
_entity_poly.type
_entity_poly.pdbx_seq_one_letter_code
_entity_poly.pdbx_strand_id
1 'polypeptide(L)'
;MSDISKIDRNFHVESNLNLADVKFYDIQDEPFSLYGVFYENGLYRRMPEQIAKSVSPQVWQLHDNTAGGRVKFVTNSRYVAIRAIMPQIGKMPHFPLTGSAGFDLYVGRKEEYVKTFTPPFAITDGFESVIRFDSRAKREITINFPLYSAVSALYIGLEEDAFLKKAPGYVEEKPIVFYGSSITQGGCA
;
A
#
# COMPACT_ATOMS: atom_id res chain seq x y z
N MET A 1 -23.30 -17.53 14.78
CA MET A 1 -22.05 -17.11 15.44
C MET A 1 -21.70 -15.76 14.85
N SER A 2 -21.65 -14.72 15.67
CA SER A 2 -21.24 -13.37 15.23
C SER A 2 -19.73 -13.42 14.94
N ASP A 3 -19.37 -13.00 13.76
CA ASP A 3 -17.98 -12.92 13.29
C ASP A 3 -17.23 -11.92 14.18
N ILE A 4 -16.32 -12.44 14.99
CA ILE A 4 -15.53 -11.69 15.97
C ILE A 4 -14.69 -10.60 15.28
N SER A 5 -14.30 -10.77 14.01
CA SER A 5 -13.60 -9.74 13.22
C SER A 5 -14.42 -8.47 13.00
N LYS A 6 -15.76 -8.52 13.20
CA LYS A 6 -16.65 -7.36 13.15
C LYS A 6 -16.73 -6.58 14.46
N ILE A 7 -16.22 -7.15 15.57
CA ILE A 7 -16.31 -6.58 16.91
C ILE A 7 -14.98 -5.93 17.30
N ASP A 8 -13.85 -6.49 16.88
CA ASP A 8 -12.52 -5.91 17.10
C ASP A 8 -11.68 -6.03 15.83
N ARG A 9 -11.43 -4.91 15.16
CA ARG A 9 -10.59 -4.82 13.96
C ARG A 9 -9.11 -5.15 14.20
N ASN A 10 -8.70 -5.24 15.46
CA ASN A 10 -7.35 -5.62 15.88
C ASN A 10 -7.24 -7.10 16.26
N PHE A 11 -8.29 -7.89 16.08
CA PHE A 11 -8.27 -9.30 16.44
C PHE A 11 -7.31 -10.07 15.53
N HIS A 12 -6.45 -10.90 16.15
CA HIS A 12 -5.40 -11.68 15.51
C HIS A 12 -5.91 -12.47 14.31
N VAL A 13 -5.65 -11.96 13.11
CA VAL A 13 -5.66 -12.79 11.91
C VAL A 13 -4.30 -13.49 11.88
N GLU A 14 -4.29 -14.82 11.87
CA GLU A 14 -3.04 -15.59 11.75
C GLU A 14 -2.22 -15.08 10.57
N SER A 15 -0.99 -14.64 10.85
CA SER A 15 -0.05 -14.17 9.84
C SER A 15 0.92 -15.28 9.47
N ASN A 16 1.15 -15.48 8.19
CA ASN A 16 2.14 -16.43 7.68
C ASN A 16 3.60 -15.96 7.85
N LEU A 17 3.81 -14.76 8.42
CA LEU A 17 5.13 -14.13 8.53
C LEU A 17 6.00 -14.66 9.67
N ASN A 18 5.47 -15.55 10.54
CA ASN A 18 6.14 -16.06 11.74
C ASN A 18 6.71 -14.95 12.63
N LEU A 19 5.92 -13.89 12.84
CA LEU A 19 6.22 -12.77 13.73
C LEU A 19 5.35 -12.90 14.97
N ALA A 20 5.96 -13.22 16.11
CA ALA A 20 5.24 -13.48 17.35
C ALA A 20 4.66 -12.21 18.01
N ASP A 21 5.21 -11.05 17.66
CA ASP A 21 4.94 -9.74 18.27
C ASP A 21 4.34 -8.73 17.27
N VAL A 22 3.75 -9.21 16.15
CA VAL A 22 3.20 -8.31 15.14
C VAL A 22 1.78 -7.86 15.50
N LYS A 23 1.57 -6.54 15.43
CA LYS A 23 0.25 -5.92 15.45
C LYS A 23 -0.03 -5.26 14.11
N PHE A 24 -1.15 -5.62 13.49
CA PHE A 24 -1.59 -5.05 12.22
C PHE A 24 -2.56 -3.89 12.44
N TYR A 25 -2.40 -2.85 11.62
CA TYR A 25 -3.19 -1.62 11.62
C TYR A 25 -3.75 -1.39 10.22
N ASP A 26 -5.02 -1.04 10.11
CA ASP A 26 -5.61 -0.63 8.83
C ASP A 26 -5.11 0.78 8.46
N ILE A 27 -4.68 0.97 7.23
CA ILE A 27 -4.20 2.29 6.76
C ILE A 27 -5.31 3.33 6.62
N GLN A 28 -6.57 2.93 6.72
CA GLN A 28 -7.71 3.86 6.76
C GLN A 28 -7.87 4.54 8.12
N ASP A 29 -7.27 3.97 9.16
CA ASP A 29 -7.33 4.50 10.52
C ASP A 29 -6.20 5.52 10.77
N GLU A 30 -6.44 6.46 11.69
CA GLU A 30 -5.37 7.30 12.22
C GLU A 30 -4.30 6.41 12.90
N PRO A 31 -3.00 6.75 12.79
CA PRO A 31 -2.46 8.01 12.34
C PRO A 31 -1.86 7.99 10.92
N PHE A 32 -2.29 7.08 10.06
CA PHE A 32 -1.79 7.00 8.69
C PHE A 32 -2.24 8.20 7.85
N SER A 33 -1.39 8.61 6.92
CA SER A 33 -1.71 9.64 5.93
C SER A 33 -1.66 9.03 4.54
N LEU A 34 -2.78 9.07 3.82
CA LEU A 34 -2.92 8.51 2.47
C LEU A 34 -2.84 9.62 1.44
N TYR A 35 -2.11 9.40 0.34
CA TYR A 35 -1.93 10.35 -0.75
C TYR A 35 -2.03 9.63 -2.10
N GLY A 36 -2.48 10.36 -3.12
CA GLY A 36 -2.55 9.90 -4.51
C GLY A 36 -3.65 8.91 -4.84
N VAL A 37 -4.29 8.35 -3.83
CA VAL A 37 -5.47 7.47 -3.94
C VAL A 37 -6.45 7.80 -2.82
N PHE A 38 -7.70 7.39 -3.00
CA PHE A 38 -8.76 7.47 -1.98
C PHE A 38 -9.55 6.17 -1.98
N TYR A 39 -10.26 5.90 -0.88
CA TYR A 39 -11.06 4.70 -0.74
C TYR A 39 -12.52 4.95 -1.18
N GLU A 40 -12.99 4.17 -2.14
CA GLU A 40 -14.36 4.26 -2.67
C GLU A 40 -14.86 2.86 -3.07
N ASN A 41 -16.05 2.49 -2.61
CA ASN A 41 -16.73 1.25 -2.98
C ASN A 41 -15.84 -0.01 -2.81
N GLY A 42 -15.10 -0.10 -1.69
CA GLY A 42 -14.29 -1.27 -1.36
C GLY A 42 -12.90 -1.32 -2.02
N LEU A 43 -12.49 -0.26 -2.73
CA LEU A 43 -11.19 -0.21 -3.44
C LEU A 43 -10.49 1.14 -3.21
N TYR A 44 -9.16 1.10 -3.22
CA TYR A 44 -8.35 2.30 -3.40
C TYR A 44 -8.32 2.69 -4.87
N ARG A 45 -8.59 3.97 -5.18
CA ARG A 45 -8.75 4.48 -6.54
C ARG A 45 -7.94 5.74 -6.77
N ARG A 46 -7.46 5.94 -7.99
CA ARG A 46 -6.82 7.19 -8.44
C ARG A 46 -7.82 8.23 -8.90
N MET A 47 -8.98 7.79 -9.36
CA MET A 47 -10.01 8.61 -9.97
C MET A 47 -11.39 8.07 -9.56
N PRO A 48 -12.37 8.95 -9.30
CA PRO A 48 -13.72 8.51 -9.03
C PRO A 48 -14.31 7.67 -10.17
N GLU A 49 -14.98 6.59 -9.81
CA GLU A 49 -15.52 5.62 -10.77
C GLU A 49 -16.41 6.26 -11.84
N GLN A 50 -17.27 7.19 -11.46
CA GLN A 50 -18.18 7.88 -12.36
C GLN A 50 -17.43 8.74 -13.41
N ILE A 51 -16.36 9.40 -12.95
CA ILE A 51 -15.51 10.20 -13.84
C ILE A 51 -14.79 9.27 -14.82
N ALA A 52 -14.19 8.18 -14.33
CA ALA A 52 -13.49 7.23 -15.19
C ALA A 52 -14.39 6.67 -16.30
N LYS A 53 -15.63 6.31 -15.97
CA LYS A 53 -16.65 5.84 -16.94
C LYS A 53 -16.99 6.88 -18.01
N SER A 54 -17.03 8.15 -17.64
CA SER A 54 -17.37 9.23 -18.58
C SER A 54 -16.25 9.60 -19.54
N VAL A 55 -14.99 9.24 -19.24
CA VAL A 55 -13.83 9.61 -20.08
C VAL A 55 -13.63 8.64 -21.24
N SER A 56 -13.36 7.37 -20.95
CA SER A 56 -13.19 6.33 -22.00
C SER A 56 -13.15 4.93 -21.37
N PRO A 57 -13.38 3.85 -22.18
CA PRO A 57 -13.23 2.48 -21.73
C PRO A 57 -11.83 2.16 -21.15
N GLN A 58 -10.76 2.74 -21.72
CA GLN A 58 -9.39 2.54 -21.29
C GLN A 58 -9.14 3.19 -19.93
N VAL A 59 -9.63 4.40 -19.72
CA VAL A 59 -9.55 5.08 -18.40
C VAL A 59 -10.35 4.30 -17.37
N TRP A 60 -11.55 3.83 -17.71
CA TRP A 60 -12.37 2.97 -16.87
C TRP A 60 -11.62 1.70 -16.48
N GLN A 61 -10.96 1.02 -17.39
CA GLN A 61 -10.24 -0.22 -17.14
C GLN A 61 -9.07 -0.05 -16.14
N LEU A 62 -8.46 1.14 -16.12
CA LEU A 62 -7.23 1.40 -15.33
C LEU A 62 -7.44 2.29 -14.10
N HIS A 63 -8.66 2.77 -13.84
CA HIS A 63 -8.92 3.78 -12.80
C HIS A 63 -8.70 3.27 -11.37
N ASP A 64 -8.83 1.97 -11.16
CA ASP A 64 -8.62 1.28 -9.88
C ASP A 64 -7.19 0.75 -9.69
N ASN A 65 -6.32 0.89 -10.70
CA ASN A 65 -4.90 0.68 -10.49
C ASN A 65 -4.33 1.80 -9.60
N THR A 66 -3.50 1.43 -8.63
CA THR A 66 -3.13 2.32 -7.53
C THR A 66 -1.84 3.10 -7.73
N ALA A 67 -1.32 3.18 -8.96
CA ALA A 67 -0.11 3.95 -9.29
C ALA A 67 -0.19 5.40 -8.79
N GLY A 68 0.84 5.86 -8.07
CA GLY A 68 0.89 7.18 -7.43
C GLY A 68 0.31 7.20 -6.01
N GLY A 69 -0.38 6.12 -5.60
CA GLY A 69 -0.85 5.95 -4.22
C GLY A 69 0.32 5.75 -3.26
N ARG A 70 0.21 6.33 -2.06
CA ARG A 70 1.19 6.14 -0.98
C ARG A 70 0.58 6.34 0.39
N VAL A 71 1.11 5.61 1.37
CA VAL A 71 0.78 5.79 2.79
C VAL A 71 2.03 6.22 3.55
N LYS A 72 1.86 7.19 4.47
CA LYS A 72 2.95 7.73 5.31
C LYS A 72 2.62 7.60 6.78
N PHE A 73 3.65 7.27 7.57
CA PHE A 73 3.57 7.19 9.04
C PHE A 73 4.98 7.28 9.65
N VAL A 74 5.06 7.36 10.99
CA VAL A 74 6.32 7.34 11.73
C VAL A 74 6.27 6.21 12.77
N THR A 75 7.34 5.42 12.82
CA THR A 75 7.47 4.32 13.78
C THR A 75 8.93 4.15 14.22
N ASN A 76 9.14 3.38 15.31
CA ASN A 76 10.45 2.88 15.70
C ASN A 76 10.56 1.35 15.65
N SER A 77 9.62 0.70 15.00
CA SER A 77 9.65 -0.75 14.79
C SER A 77 10.93 -1.20 14.08
N ARG A 78 11.46 -2.36 14.46
CA ARG A 78 12.59 -3.02 13.78
C ARG A 78 12.20 -3.67 12.45
N TYR A 79 10.92 -3.73 12.17
CA TYR A 79 10.41 -4.17 10.88
C TYR A 79 9.13 -3.43 10.50
N VAL A 80 8.84 -3.44 9.23
CA VAL A 80 7.52 -3.13 8.69
C VAL A 80 7.04 -4.33 7.92
N ALA A 81 5.88 -4.85 8.28
CA ALA A 81 5.18 -5.88 7.52
C ALA A 81 3.99 -5.26 6.80
N ILE A 82 3.58 -5.88 5.71
CA ILE A 82 2.33 -5.58 5.03
C ILE A 82 1.47 -6.84 4.93
N ARG A 83 0.16 -6.63 4.96
CA ARG A 83 -0.86 -7.56 4.47
C ARG A 83 -1.72 -6.81 3.48
N ALA A 84 -1.67 -7.20 2.22
CA ALA A 84 -2.44 -6.58 1.14
C ALA A 84 -3.51 -7.54 0.63
N ILE A 85 -4.74 -7.04 0.45
CA ILE A 85 -5.83 -7.74 -0.24
C ILE A 85 -6.01 -7.07 -1.59
N MET A 86 -5.86 -7.84 -2.66
CA MET A 86 -5.71 -7.35 -4.03
C MET A 86 -6.61 -8.16 -4.95
N PRO A 87 -7.85 -7.72 -5.19
CA PRO A 87 -8.83 -8.47 -5.98
C PRO A 87 -8.47 -8.59 -7.46
N GLN A 88 -7.54 -7.76 -7.93
CA GLN A 88 -7.01 -7.81 -9.30
C GLN A 88 -5.49 -7.65 -9.27
N ILE A 89 -4.78 -8.61 -9.85
CA ILE A 89 -3.33 -8.62 -9.97
C ILE A 89 -2.93 -8.41 -11.43
N GLY A 90 -2.18 -7.36 -11.69
CA GLY A 90 -1.63 -7.07 -13.02
C GLY A 90 -0.46 -7.99 -13.35
N LYS A 91 -0.73 -9.16 -13.93
CA LYS A 91 0.31 -10.10 -14.42
C LYS A 91 0.55 -9.84 -15.90
N MET A 92 1.74 -9.37 -16.23
CA MET A 92 2.14 -9.06 -17.60
C MET A 92 3.46 -9.76 -17.91
N PRO A 93 3.60 -10.46 -19.06
CA PRO A 93 4.81 -11.25 -19.36
C PRO A 93 6.07 -10.39 -19.55
N HIS A 94 5.90 -9.11 -19.82
CA HIS A 94 6.98 -8.15 -20.09
C HIS A 94 7.23 -7.16 -18.95
N PHE A 95 6.56 -7.34 -17.80
CA PHE A 95 6.70 -6.46 -16.64
C PHE A 95 6.80 -7.27 -15.34
N PRO A 96 7.82 -7.04 -14.49
CA PRO A 96 7.99 -7.82 -13.28
C PRO A 96 6.87 -7.57 -12.26
N LEU A 97 6.50 -8.63 -11.52
CA LEU A 97 5.48 -8.56 -10.46
C LEU A 97 5.83 -7.54 -9.36
N THR A 98 7.10 -7.29 -9.11
CA THR A 98 7.56 -6.27 -8.16
C THR A 98 7.05 -4.89 -8.52
N GLY A 99 7.01 -4.54 -9.82
CA GLY A 99 6.46 -3.27 -10.28
C GLY A 99 4.93 -3.29 -10.40
N SER A 100 4.35 -4.37 -10.94
CA SER A 100 2.90 -4.42 -11.18
C SER A 100 2.07 -4.67 -9.92
N ALA A 101 2.60 -5.38 -8.92
CA ALA A 101 1.87 -5.81 -7.72
C ALA A 101 2.64 -5.62 -6.41
N GLY A 102 3.92 -5.22 -6.44
CA GLY A 102 4.72 -4.94 -5.25
C GLY A 102 4.43 -3.58 -4.62
N PHE A 103 4.82 -3.43 -3.37
CA PHE A 103 4.78 -2.15 -2.65
C PHE A 103 6.21 -1.73 -2.31
N ASP A 104 6.55 -0.46 -2.56
CA ASP A 104 7.91 0.03 -2.34
C ASP A 104 8.02 0.80 -1.03
N LEU A 105 8.99 0.44 -0.19
CA LEU A 105 9.26 1.10 1.07
C LEU A 105 10.40 2.10 0.94
N TYR A 106 10.12 3.31 1.39
CA TYR A 106 11.06 4.42 1.47
C TYR A 106 11.17 4.92 2.92
N VAL A 107 12.31 5.49 3.27
CA VAL A 107 12.59 6.02 4.61
C VAL A 107 13.06 7.47 4.54
N GLY A 108 12.62 8.25 5.53
CA GLY A 108 13.02 9.65 5.74
C GLY A 108 12.31 10.64 4.84
N ARG A 109 12.52 11.94 5.11
CA ARG A 109 11.88 13.03 4.37
C ARG A 109 12.26 13.10 2.89
N LYS A 110 13.45 12.62 2.54
CA LYS A 110 13.93 12.55 1.15
C LYS A 110 13.42 11.32 0.42
N GLU A 111 12.65 10.47 1.11
CA GLU A 111 12.09 9.24 0.57
C GLU A 111 13.19 8.37 -0.08
N GLU A 112 14.19 7.98 0.72
CA GLU A 112 15.26 7.06 0.27
C GLU A 112 14.70 5.65 0.16
N TYR A 113 14.82 5.05 -1.03
CA TYR A 113 14.36 3.68 -1.29
C TYR A 113 15.11 2.67 -0.43
N VAL A 114 14.39 1.76 0.19
CA VAL A 114 14.96 0.68 1.00
C VAL A 114 14.79 -0.66 0.32
N LYS A 115 13.54 -1.05 0.02
CA LYS A 115 13.22 -2.35 -0.55
C LYS A 115 11.77 -2.42 -1.03
N THR A 116 11.50 -3.34 -1.95
CA THR A 116 10.13 -3.70 -2.35
C THR A 116 9.61 -4.86 -1.52
N PHE A 117 8.39 -4.77 -1.02
CA PHE A 117 7.60 -5.92 -0.56
C PHE A 117 7.23 -6.75 -1.79
N THR A 118 8.01 -7.80 -2.01
CA THR A 118 7.94 -8.61 -3.23
C THR A 118 6.78 -9.60 -3.15
N PRO A 119 5.82 -9.53 -4.09
CA PRO A 119 4.75 -10.51 -4.14
C PRO A 119 5.29 -11.90 -4.55
N PRO A 120 4.71 -13.00 -4.05
CA PRO A 120 5.06 -14.33 -4.50
C PRO A 120 4.63 -14.55 -5.95
N PHE A 121 5.35 -15.40 -6.69
CA PHE A 121 5.01 -15.69 -8.09
C PHE A 121 3.57 -16.21 -8.28
N ALA A 122 3.10 -17.02 -7.32
CA ALA A 122 1.77 -17.61 -7.32
C ALA A 122 0.68 -16.70 -6.72
N ILE A 123 0.94 -15.38 -6.58
CA ILE A 123 -0.06 -14.45 -6.04
C ILE A 123 -1.39 -14.52 -6.80
N THR A 124 -2.50 -14.54 -6.07
CA THR A 124 -3.87 -14.60 -6.62
C THR A 124 -4.74 -13.43 -6.18
N ASP A 125 -4.77 -13.14 -4.88
CA ASP A 125 -5.73 -12.23 -4.24
C ASP A 125 -5.09 -11.31 -3.18
N GLY A 126 -3.77 -11.36 -3.06
CA GLY A 126 -3.00 -10.57 -2.12
C GLY A 126 -1.80 -11.32 -1.54
N PHE A 127 -1.07 -10.69 -0.63
CA PHE A 127 0.09 -11.31 0.01
C PHE A 127 0.47 -10.59 1.30
N GLU A 128 1.30 -11.30 2.07
CA GLU A 128 2.01 -10.75 3.22
C GLU A 128 3.50 -10.71 2.93
N SER A 129 4.18 -9.68 3.42
CA SER A 129 5.63 -9.55 3.29
C SER A 129 6.17 -8.69 4.43
N VAL A 130 7.46 -8.84 4.75
CA VAL A 130 8.14 -8.09 5.81
C VAL A 130 9.50 -7.59 5.35
N ILE A 131 9.78 -6.33 5.71
CA ILE A 131 11.09 -5.70 5.56
C ILE A 131 11.63 -5.40 6.96
N ARG A 132 12.85 -5.89 7.26
CA ARG A 132 13.51 -5.73 8.55
C ARG A 132 14.59 -4.66 8.47
N PHE A 133 14.77 -3.94 9.58
CA PHE A 133 15.85 -2.98 9.79
C PHE A 133 16.87 -3.55 10.78
N ASP A 134 18.12 -3.15 10.66
CA ASP A 134 19.22 -3.62 11.53
C ASP A 134 19.09 -3.15 12.98
N SER A 135 18.39 -2.05 13.22
CA SER A 135 18.24 -1.45 14.53
C SER A 135 16.86 -0.84 14.76
N ARG A 136 16.48 -0.71 16.03
CA ARG A 136 15.31 0.05 16.43
C ARG A 136 15.63 1.55 16.41
N ALA A 137 15.03 2.30 15.50
CA ALA A 137 15.20 3.74 15.39
C ALA A 137 13.92 4.40 14.88
N LYS A 138 13.70 5.65 15.26
CA LYS A 138 12.60 6.45 14.72
C LYS A 138 12.80 6.66 13.21
N ARG A 139 11.81 6.25 12.41
CA ARG A 139 11.80 6.39 10.96
C ARG A 139 10.49 6.99 10.48
N GLU A 140 10.59 7.90 9.55
CA GLU A 140 9.48 8.33 8.72
C GLU A 140 9.40 7.35 7.55
N ILE A 141 8.28 6.67 7.40
CA ILE A 141 8.06 5.61 6.43
C ILE A 141 7.09 6.11 5.37
N THR A 142 7.42 5.86 4.11
CA THR A 142 6.51 5.98 2.97
C THR A 142 6.44 4.64 2.26
N ILE A 143 5.22 4.15 2.01
CA ILE A 143 5.00 2.93 1.22
C ILE A 143 4.19 3.31 -0.02
N ASN A 144 4.78 3.13 -1.20
CA ASN A 144 4.12 3.33 -2.47
C ASN A 144 3.34 2.08 -2.87
N PHE A 145 2.17 2.32 -3.43
CA PHE A 145 1.25 1.28 -3.92
C PHE A 145 1.71 0.70 -5.26
N PRO A 146 1.21 -0.49 -5.64
CA PRO A 146 1.52 -1.13 -6.92
C PRO A 146 1.05 -0.32 -8.12
N LEU A 147 1.71 -0.49 -9.26
CA LEU A 147 1.43 0.30 -10.46
C LEU A 147 0.23 -0.22 -11.27
N TYR A 148 0.00 -1.56 -11.28
CA TYR A 148 -0.97 -2.20 -12.19
C TYR A 148 -1.89 -3.21 -11.49
N SER A 149 -2.15 -3.01 -10.20
CA SER A 149 -3.05 -3.89 -9.45
C SER A 149 -4.06 -3.06 -8.66
N ALA A 150 -5.24 -3.63 -8.46
CA ALA A 150 -6.24 -3.08 -7.55
C ALA A 150 -5.93 -3.51 -6.12
N VAL A 151 -6.17 -2.62 -5.17
CA VAL A 151 -6.01 -2.89 -3.73
C VAL A 151 -7.32 -2.60 -3.02
N SER A 152 -7.85 -3.57 -2.29
CA SER A 152 -9.06 -3.40 -1.48
C SER A 152 -8.77 -3.19 0.00
N ALA A 153 -7.65 -3.73 0.51
CA ALA A 153 -7.20 -3.45 1.87
C ALA A 153 -5.67 -3.51 1.95
N LEU A 154 -5.11 -2.68 2.80
CA LEU A 154 -3.70 -2.70 3.17
C LEU A 154 -3.57 -2.50 4.68
N TYR A 155 -2.95 -3.47 5.32
CA TYR A 155 -2.62 -3.42 6.75
C TYR A 155 -1.12 -3.33 6.92
N ILE A 156 -0.69 -2.48 7.87
CA ILE A 156 0.71 -2.32 8.25
C ILE A 156 0.95 -3.06 9.56
N GLY A 157 1.86 -4.03 9.54
CA GLY A 157 2.29 -4.79 10.72
C GLY A 157 3.57 -4.19 11.32
N LEU A 158 3.54 -3.92 12.61
CA LEU A 158 4.65 -3.38 13.39
C LEU A 158 4.85 -4.23 14.64
N GLU A 159 6.03 -4.10 15.31
CA GLU A 159 6.20 -4.63 16.66
C GLU A 159 5.12 -4.06 17.59
N GLU A 160 4.52 -4.91 18.44
CA GLU A 160 3.43 -4.50 19.32
C GLU A 160 3.81 -3.35 20.27
N ASP A 161 5.07 -3.31 20.71
CA ASP A 161 5.62 -2.27 21.58
C ASP A 161 6.20 -1.06 20.83
N ALA A 162 6.12 -1.05 19.49
CA ALA A 162 6.56 0.10 18.71
C ALA A 162 5.53 1.23 18.76
N PHE A 163 6.01 2.47 18.80
CA PHE A 163 5.10 3.59 18.60
C PHE A 163 4.69 3.74 17.14
N LEU A 164 3.49 4.23 16.94
CA LEU A 164 2.94 4.61 15.63
C LEU A 164 2.42 6.05 15.73
N LYS A 165 2.88 6.94 14.84
CA LYS A 165 2.52 8.36 14.83
C LYS A 165 2.30 8.85 13.40
N LYS A 166 1.52 9.93 13.27
CA LYS A 166 1.32 10.63 12.00
C LYS A 166 2.65 11.18 11.47
N ALA A 167 2.92 10.97 10.19
CA ALA A 167 4.05 11.58 9.51
C ALA A 167 3.80 13.07 9.24
N PRO A 168 4.84 13.91 9.16
CA PRO A 168 4.70 15.25 8.61
C PRO A 168 4.09 15.20 7.21
N GLY A 169 3.14 16.10 6.94
CA GLY A 169 2.57 16.27 5.60
C GLY A 169 3.59 16.81 4.59
N TYR A 170 3.20 16.83 3.32
CA TYR A 170 3.94 17.55 2.30
C TYR A 170 3.80 19.06 2.51
N VAL A 171 4.81 19.83 2.06
CA VAL A 171 4.81 21.30 2.15
C VAL A 171 3.72 21.88 1.26
N GLU A 172 3.55 21.29 0.07
CA GLU A 172 2.53 21.71 -0.88
C GLU A 172 1.27 20.85 -0.68
N GLU A 173 0.15 21.51 -0.44
CA GLU A 173 -1.15 20.83 -0.22
C GLU A 173 -1.83 20.42 -1.52
N LYS A 174 -1.51 21.09 -2.63
CA LYS A 174 -2.11 20.79 -3.94
C LYS A 174 -1.35 19.68 -4.65
N PRO A 175 -2.03 18.61 -5.07
CA PRO A 175 -1.38 17.53 -5.79
C PRO A 175 -0.92 17.98 -7.19
N ILE A 176 0.24 17.48 -7.62
CA ILE A 176 0.67 17.54 -9.01
C ILE A 176 0.09 16.30 -9.72
N VAL A 177 -0.72 16.53 -10.74
CA VAL A 177 -1.35 15.44 -11.51
C VAL A 177 -0.54 15.19 -12.77
N PHE A 178 -0.10 13.95 -12.95
CA PHE A 178 0.54 13.48 -14.18
C PHE A 178 -0.49 12.70 -15.00
N TYR A 179 -0.75 13.13 -16.22
CA TYR A 179 -1.63 12.45 -17.15
C TYR A 179 -0.85 12.04 -18.40
N GLY A 180 -0.95 10.76 -18.79
CA GLY A 180 -0.21 10.23 -19.94
C GLY A 180 -0.51 8.76 -20.22
N SER A 181 0.40 8.12 -20.95
CA SER A 181 0.32 6.71 -21.31
C SER A 181 0.77 5.77 -20.17
N SER A 182 0.94 4.48 -20.51
CA SER A 182 1.55 3.46 -19.63
C SER A 182 2.93 3.85 -19.10
N ILE A 183 3.70 4.65 -19.83
CA ILE A 183 5.00 5.17 -19.38
C ILE A 183 4.81 6.08 -18.16
N THR A 184 3.82 6.96 -18.18
CA THR A 184 3.49 7.83 -17.05
C THR A 184 2.98 7.02 -15.85
N GLN A 185 2.27 5.93 -16.07
CA GLN A 185 1.86 5.00 -15.02
C GLN A 185 3.04 4.19 -14.44
N GLY A 186 4.17 4.13 -15.12
CA GLY A 186 5.39 3.40 -14.73
C GLY A 186 5.53 2.04 -15.41
N GLY A 187 4.85 1.80 -16.53
CA GLY A 187 4.92 0.54 -17.28
C GLY A 187 6.28 0.33 -17.89
N CYS A 188 6.97 -0.76 -17.49
CA CYS A 188 8.27 -1.18 -18.02
C CYS A 188 9.40 -0.12 -17.83
N ALA A 189 9.27 0.74 -16.82
CA ALA A 189 10.27 1.75 -16.48
C ALA A 189 11.32 1.19 -15.50
#